data_7b884ef5aa28d4b5b266c548267e6e19
#
_entry.id   7b884ef5aa28d4b5b266c548267e6e19
#
_cell.length_a   1.000
_cell.length_b   1.000
_cell.length_c   1.000
_cell.angle_alpha   90.00
_cell.angle_beta   90.00
_cell.angle_gamma   90.00
#
_symmetry.space_group_name_H-M   'P 1'
#
loop_
_entity.id
_entity.type
_entity.pdbx_description
1 polymer ?
#
loop_
_entity_poly.entity_id
_entity_poly.type
_entity_poly.pdbx_seq_one_letter_code
_entity_poly.pdbx_strand_id
1 'polypeptide(L)'
;QHPAIGEWQTTSTITEFVQNEQFGWAVGEDEETAAARWRWEIDELHGHRCRLRHTVRLGPGPSGLTPAIEAMPDKEALIVDRRQQEHLANMRRCVEGVKALAETP
;
A
#
# COMPACT_ATOMS: atom_id res chain seq x y z
N GLN A 1 13.70 6.29 -3.70
CA GLN A 1 15.10 6.03 -3.32
C GLN A 1 15.27 6.13 -1.81
N HIS A 2 15.94 5.19 -1.21
CA HIS A 2 16.22 5.15 0.22
C HIS A 2 17.68 5.48 0.48
N PRO A 3 17.99 6.59 1.20
CA PRO A 3 19.37 7.03 1.37
C PRO A 3 20.30 6.01 2.02
N ALA A 4 19.79 5.20 2.97
CA ALA A 4 20.60 4.23 3.70
C ALA A 4 21.07 3.04 2.86
N ILE A 5 20.38 2.72 1.79
CA ILE A 5 20.70 1.59 0.92
C ILE A 5 21.00 2.02 -0.52
N GLY A 6 21.05 3.33 -0.75
CA GLY A 6 21.31 3.90 -2.06
C GLY A 6 20.14 3.76 -3.02
N GLU A 7 20.46 3.68 -4.31
CA GLU A 7 19.45 3.60 -5.36
C GLU A 7 18.85 2.20 -5.45
N TRP A 8 17.52 2.13 -5.61
CA TRP A 8 16.79 0.89 -5.79
C TRP A 8 15.57 1.10 -6.69
N GLN A 9 15.07 0.01 -7.25
CA GLN A 9 13.92 0.04 -8.14
C GLN A 9 12.90 -1.00 -7.73
N THR A 10 11.63 -0.67 -7.93
CA THR A 10 10.53 -1.63 -7.82
C THR A 10 9.67 -1.54 -9.07
N THR A 11 8.99 -2.64 -9.38
CA THR A 11 8.04 -2.68 -10.48
C THR A 11 6.65 -2.74 -9.88
N SER A 12 5.75 -1.90 -10.40
CA SER A 12 4.35 -1.91 -10.04
C SER A 12 3.51 -2.24 -11.26
N THR A 13 2.63 -3.21 -11.12
CA THR A 13 1.71 -3.60 -12.19
C THR A 13 0.30 -3.19 -11.78
N ILE A 14 -0.37 -2.43 -12.65
CA ILE A 14 -1.76 -2.04 -12.40
C ILE A 14 -2.63 -3.28 -12.58
N THR A 15 -3.33 -3.67 -11.51
CA THR A 15 -4.16 -4.87 -11.47
C THR A 15 -5.65 -4.58 -11.63
N GLU A 16 -6.07 -3.36 -11.25
CA GLU A 16 -7.47 -2.95 -11.31
C GLU A 16 -7.55 -1.48 -11.69
N PHE A 17 -8.43 -1.18 -12.61
CA PHE A 17 -8.74 0.21 -12.95
C PHE A 17 -10.19 0.31 -13.42
N VAL A 18 -11.01 0.96 -12.60
CA VAL A 18 -12.38 1.32 -12.98
C VAL A 18 -12.52 2.79 -12.67
N GLN A 19 -12.71 3.59 -13.70
CA GLN A 19 -12.76 5.05 -13.55
C GLN A 19 -13.76 5.47 -12.48
N ASN A 20 -13.31 6.31 -11.54
CA ASN A 20 -14.09 6.85 -10.43
C ASN A 20 -14.52 5.81 -9.39
N GLU A 21 -14.07 4.56 -9.50
CA GLU A 21 -14.49 3.51 -8.58
C GLU A 21 -13.32 2.81 -7.90
N GLN A 22 -12.32 2.37 -8.66
CA GLN A 22 -11.21 1.63 -8.06
C GLN A 22 -9.94 1.71 -8.88
N PHE A 23 -8.83 1.64 -8.16
CA PHE A 23 -7.50 1.61 -8.73
C PHE A 23 -6.61 0.75 -7.83
N GLY A 24 -6.00 -0.25 -8.41
CA GLY A 24 -5.15 -1.16 -7.65
C GLY A 24 -3.86 -1.50 -8.39
N TRP A 25 -2.83 -1.84 -7.63
CA TRP A 25 -1.56 -2.27 -8.20
C TRP A 25 -0.86 -3.27 -7.30
N ALA A 26 0.00 -4.08 -7.92
CA ALA A 26 0.85 -5.03 -7.23
C ALA A 26 2.30 -4.61 -7.39
N VAL A 27 3.06 -4.67 -6.30
CA VAL A 27 4.49 -4.33 -6.28
C VAL A 27 5.31 -5.60 -6.29
N GLY A 28 6.16 -5.76 -7.30
CA GLY A 28 6.99 -6.94 -7.47
C GLY A 28 7.18 -7.25 -8.95
N GLU A 29 8.03 -8.22 -9.26
CA GLU A 29 8.28 -8.61 -10.64
C GLU A 29 7.14 -9.44 -11.24
N ASP A 30 6.39 -10.13 -10.39
CA ASP A 30 5.28 -10.99 -10.77
C ASP A 30 4.09 -10.70 -9.87
N GLU A 31 2.90 -10.59 -10.46
CA GLU A 31 1.68 -10.34 -9.71
C GLU A 31 1.40 -11.43 -8.67
N GLU A 32 1.66 -12.70 -9.01
CA GLU A 32 1.40 -13.82 -8.10
C GLU A 32 2.33 -13.82 -6.88
N THR A 33 3.54 -13.27 -7.03
CA THR A 33 4.53 -13.21 -5.96
C THR A 33 4.77 -11.77 -5.50
N ALA A 34 3.77 -10.93 -5.60
CA ALA A 34 3.89 -9.52 -5.23
C ALA A 34 4.27 -9.35 -3.75
N ALA A 35 5.15 -8.40 -3.48
CA ALA A 35 5.52 -8.03 -2.12
C ALA A 35 4.38 -7.31 -1.40
N ALA A 36 3.59 -6.57 -2.15
CA ALA A 36 2.44 -5.84 -1.62
C ALA A 36 1.41 -5.61 -2.71
N ARG A 37 0.16 -5.53 -2.31
CA ARG A 37 -0.95 -5.16 -3.17
C ARG A 37 -1.63 -3.96 -2.55
N TRP A 38 -1.79 -2.89 -3.33
CA TRP A 38 -2.40 -1.64 -2.90
C TRP A 38 -3.67 -1.40 -3.67
N ARG A 39 -4.65 -0.79 -3.02
CA ARG A 39 -5.95 -0.54 -3.67
C ARG A 39 -6.59 0.73 -3.13
N TRP A 40 -7.15 1.52 -4.04
CA TRP A 40 -8.04 2.63 -3.74
C TRP A 40 -9.43 2.27 -4.22
N GLU A 41 -10.43 2.55 -3.40
CA GLU A 41 -11.84 2.34 -3.76
C GLU A 41 -12.66 3.56 -3.38
N ILE A 42 -13.64 3.88 -4.22
CA ILE A 42 -14.58 4.97 -3.97
C ILE A 42 -15.98 4.38 -4.03
N ASP A 43 -16.72 4.50 -2.94
CA ASP A 43 -18.11 4.07 -2.86
C ASP A 43 -19.03 5.30 -2.82
N GLU A 44 -20.06 5.33 -3.65
CA GLU A 44 -21.05 6.40 -3.59
C GLU A 44 -21.93 6.23 -2.37
N LEU A 45 -22.21 7.36 -1.71
CA LEU A 45 -23.12 7.43 -0.57
C LEU A 45 -24.25 8.41 -0.92
N HIS A 46 -25.26 8.47 -0.07
CA HIS A 46 -26.35 9.44 -0.25
C HIS A 46 -25.88 10.88 -0.05
N GLY A 47 -26.53 11.83 -0.70
CA GLY A 47 -26.28 13.25 -0.48
C GLY A 47 -25.01 13.80 -1.09
N HIS A 48 -24.64 13.32 -2.27
CA HIS A 48 -23.42 13.76 -2.98
C HIS A 48 -22.14 13.54 -2.18
N ARG A 49 -22.13 12.48 -1.38
CA ARG A 49 -20.95 12.07 -0.60
C ARG A 49 -20.40 10.77 -1.16
N CYS A 50 -19.14 10.50 -0.85
CA CYS A 50 -18.52 9.23 -1.17
C CYS A 50 -17.63 8.78 -0.02
N ARG A 51 -17.33 7.50 0.01
CA ARG A 51 -16.36 6.92 0.92
C ARG A 51 -15.13 6.54 0.15
N LEU A 52 -13.98 7.05 0.59
CA LEU A 52 -12.69 6.67 0.02
C LEU A 52 -12.04 5.65 0.94
N ARG A 53 -11.62 4.52 0.37
CA ARG A 53 -10.89 3.48 1.09
C ARG A 53 -9.56 3.24 0.44
N HIS A 54 -8.55 3.07 1.27
CA HIS A 54 -7.21 2.70 0.83
C HIS A 54 -6.81 1.45 1.59
N THR A 55 -6.44 0.40 0.87
CA THR A 55 -6.08 -0.88 1.48
C THR A 55 -4.71 -1.34 0.99
N VAL A 56 -4.04 -2.11 1.82
CA VAL A 56 -2.78 -2.76 1.47
C VAL A 56 -2.80 -4.19 1.99
N ARG A 57 -2.27 -5.10 1.18
CA ARG A 57 -2.07 -6.49 1.58
C ARG A 57 -0.59 -6.81 1.35
N LEU A 58 0.10 -7.23 2.40
CA LEU A 58 1.51 -7.60 2.33
C LEU A 58 1.69 -9.05 1.90
N GLY A 59 2.74 -9.31 1.11
CA GLY A 59 3.06 -10.63 0.62
C GLY A 59 2.16 -11.08 -0.53
N PRO A 60 2.27 -12.39 -0.91
CA PRO A 60 3.14 -13.42 -0.31
C PRO A 60 4.60 -13.33 -0.71
N GLY A 61 4.95 -12.51 -1.69
CA GLY A 61 6.31 -12.44 -2.20
C GLY A 61 7.31 -11.74 -1.30
N PRO A 62 8.60 -11.83 -1.62
CA PRO A 62 9.65 -11.18 -0.83
C PRO A 62 9.54 -9.65 -0.91
N SER A 63 9.93 -8.99 0.16
CA SER A 63 9.90 -7.54 0.29
C SER A 63 11.18 -7.02 0.93
N GLY A 64 11.24 -5.72 1.20
CA GLY A 64 12.34 -5.13 1.95
C GLY A 64 12.47 -5.67 3.37
N LEU A 65 11.42 -6.32 3.90
CA LEU A 65 11.45 -6.96 5.22
C LEU A 65 12.10 -8.33 5.21
N THR A 66 12.17 -8.99 4.05
CA THR A 66 12.66 -10.36 3.95
C THR A 66 14.04 -10.57 4.58
N PRO A 67 15.06 -9.72 4.33
CA PRO A 67 16.35 -9.91 4.97
C PRO A 67 16.29 -9.85 6.50
N ALA A 68 15.47 -8.95 7.05
CA ALA A 68 15.33 -8.83 8.50
C ALA A 68 14.64 -10.05 9.10
N ILE A 69 13.61 -10.58 8.42
CA ILE A 69 12.91 -11.77 8.86
C ILE A 69 13.83 -13.00 8.80
N GLU A 70 14.60 -13.14 7.73
CA GLU A 70 15.56 -14.24 7.58
C GLU A 70 16.66 -14.21 8.65
N ALA A 71 17.09 -13.01 9.04
CA ALA A 71 18.10 -12.85 10.09
C ALA A 71 17.53 -13.14 11.48
N MET A 72 16.25 -12.84 11.70
CA MET A 72 15.59 -13.01 13.00
C MET A 72 14.20 -13.60 12.82
N PRO A 73 14.09 -14.88 12.41
CA PRO A 73 12.79 -15.47 12.10
C PRO A 73 11.84 -15.55 13.31
N ASP A 74 12.39 -15.62 14.52
CA ASP A 74 11.60 -15.60 15.76
C ASP A 74 10.93 -14.26 16.05
N LYS A 75 11.33 -13.20 15.32
CA LYS A 75 10.74 -11.86 15.45
C LYS A 75 9.88 -11.46 14.25
N GLU A 76 9.56 -12.41 13.39
CA GLU A 76 8.77 -12.12 12.18
C GLU A 76 7.47 -11.37 12.48
N ALA A 77 6.70 -11.84 13.45
CA ALA A 77 5.44 -11.21 13.81
C ALA A 77 5.62 -9.75 14.23
N LEU A 78 6.66 -9.47 15.02
CA LEU A 78 6.97 -8.11 15.46
C LEU A 78 7.41 -7.22 14.30
N ILE A 79 8.23 -7.75 13.40
CA ILE A 79 8.73 -7.01 12.22
C ILE A 79 7.57 -6.65 11.31
N VAL A 80 6.70 -7.61 11.02
CA VAL A 80 5.52 -7.39 10.17
C VAL A 80 4.56 -6.40 10.82
N ASP A 81 4.29 -6.56 12.12
CA ASP A 81 3.40 -5.65 12.84
C ASP A 81 3.90 -4.21 12.76
N ARG A 82 5.20 -3.99 13.00
CA ARG A 82 5.79 -2.66 12.93
C ARG A 82 5.63 -2.04 11.54
N ARG A 83 5.84 -2.82 10.48
CA ARG A 83 5.66 -2.33 9.12
C ARG A 83 4.20 -2.00 8.83
N GLN A 84 3.27 -2.81 9.34
CA GLN A 84 1.84 -2.52 9.18
C GLN A 84 1.46 -1.23 9.89
N GLN A 85 2.02 -0.96 11.07
CA GLN A 85 1.78 0.31 11.78
C GLN A 85 2.31 1.50 10.99
N GLU A 86 3.48 1.38 10.38
CA GLU A 86 4.05 2.42 9.52
C GLU A 86 3.15 2.68 8.30
N HIS A 87 2.69 1.60 7.65
CA HIS A 87 1.78 1.71 6.50
C HIS A 87 0.48 2.38 6.91
N LEU A 88 -0.10 1.99 8.04
CA LEU A 88 -1.36 2.57 8.50
C LEU A 88 -1.22 4.09 8.72
N ALA A 89 -0.14 4.52 9.35
CA ALA A 89 0.12 5.95 9.58
C ALA A 89 0.27 6.71 8.25
N ASN A 90 1.01 6.13 7.30
CA ASN A 90 1.20 6.74 5.98
C ASN A 90 -0.09 6.78 5.18
N MET A 91 -0.88 5.71 5.23
CA MET A 91 -2.16 5.62 4.53
C MET A 91 -3.16 6.64 5.06
N ARG A 92 -3.20 6.86 6.38
CA ARG A 92 -4.05 7.90 6.98
C ARG A 92 -3.69 9.27 6.43
N ARG A 93 -2.41 9.59 6.34
CA ARG A 93 -1.97 10.87 5.78
C ARG A 93 -2.38 11.00 4.32
N CYS A 94 -2.27 9.92 3.54
CA CYS A 94 -2.68 9.93 2.13
C CYS A 94 -4.19 10.14 1.99
N VAL A 95 -4.98 9.42 2.77
CA VAL A 95 -6.45 9.55 2.75
C VAL A 95 -6.88 10.97 3.15
N GLU A 96 -6.30 11.50 4.21
CA GLU A 96 -6.59 12.86 4.68
C GLU A 96 -6.19 13.90 3.64
N GLY A 97 -5.05 13.71 2.96
CA GLY A 97 -4.60 14.58 1.89
C GLY A 97 -5.54 14.58 0.69
N VAL A 98 -5.98 13.39 0.26
CA VAL A 98 -6.92 13.25 -0.84
C VAL A 98 -8.27 13.89 -0.47
N LYS A 99 -8.73 13.65 0.75
CA LYS A 99 -9.98 14.26 1.24
C LYS A 99 -9.90 15.78 1.21
N ALA A 100 -8.83 16.34 1.71
CA ALA A 100 -8.62 17.79 1.75
C ALA A 100 -8.64 18.39 0.34
N LEU A 101 -7.96 17.75 -0.61
CA LEU A 101 -7.93 18.21 -2.00
C LEU A 101 -9.31 18.10 -2.66
N ALA A 102 -10.03 17.00 -2.42
CA ALA A 102 -11.34 16.76 -3.00
C ALA A 102 -12.40 17.74 -2.47
N GLU A 103 -12.28 18.16 -1.21
CA GLU A 103 -13.21 19.07 -0.56
C GLU A 103 -12.87 20.56 -0.76
N THR A 104 -11.73 20.84 -1.37
CA THR A 104 -11.33 22.22 -1.66
C THR A 104 -12.05 22.71 -2.91
N PRO A 105 -12.73 23.89 -2.85
CA PRO A 105 -13.44 24.46 -4.00
C PRO A 105 -12.51 24.82 -5.15
#